data_2c333840ca34f137c9c1a651c59e8b72
#
_entry.id   2c333840ca34f137c9c1a651c59e8b72
#
_cell.length_a   1.000
_cell.length_b   1.000
_cell.length_c   1.000
_cell.angle_alpha   90.00
_cell.angle_beta   90.00
_cell.angle_gamma   90.00
#
_symmetry.space_group_name_H-M   'P 1'
#
loop_
_entity.id
_entity.type
_entity.pdbx_description
1 polymer ?
#
loop_
_entity_poly.entity_id
_entity_poly.type
_entity_poly.pdbx_seq_one_letter_code
_entity_poly.pdbx_strand_id
1 'polypeptide(L)'
;MFNSRSPIYRCPTGAVADGTNIHFKINLPRNLRVTGAYLCMENDNGPVCRDSMFWCGQQDASNEWWECDYTPKTPGLYFYYFEILTWSGTMRLSRVQGGEAVLGGMERWQLTVYRHDYTSPDWPAGGIMYQIFPDRFASSGIKKENVPSDRHGHADWLEEPEWRPNERGEVLNKDFFGGDLRGIEEKLPYLKELGVTCLYLNPIFESHSNHRYDTANYENIDPILGTVDDFKRLANCAKSFGIRLMLDGVFSHTGSDSIYFNKENRYPTPGACQSQDSPYYSWYSFSQWPNQYNCWWGFPTLPNVDETNPSFDAYINGEHGICRTWLHLSLIHISEPTRQAE
;
A
#
# COMPACT_ATOMS: atom_id res chain seq x y z
N MET A 1 -19.35 -3.37 -27.68
CA MET A 1 -18.12 -3.50 -28.51
C MET A 1 -17.05 -4.36 -27.82
N PHE A 2 -16.61 -4.00 -26.63
CA PHE A 2 -15.64 -4.74 -25.80
C PHE A 2 -15.79 -4.32 -24.34
N ASN A 3 -15.57 -5.27 -23.42
CA ASN A 3 -15.48 -4.98 -21.99
C ASN A 3 -14.43 -5.92 -21.38
N SER A 4 -13.33 -5.36 -20.89
CA SER A 4 -12.20 -6.13 -20.36
C SER A 4 -12.50 -6.95 -19.10
N ARG A 5 -13.62 -6.69 -18.44
CA ARG A 5 -14.09 -7.40 -17.24
C ARG A 5 -15.04 -8.55 -17.55
N SER A 6 -15.48 -8.67 -18.80
CA SER A 6 -16.41 -9.71 -19.23
C SER A 6 -15.67 -10.86 -19.91
N PRO A 7 -15.85 -12.11 -19.47
CA PRO A 7 -15.20 -13.29 -20.08
C PRO A 7 -15.65 -13.55 -21.52
N ILE A 8 -16.75 -12.94 -21.97
CA ILE A 8 -17.19 -12.99 -23.37
C ILE A 8 -16.19 -12.30 -24.31
N TYR A 9 -15.55 -11.23 -23.81
CA TYR A 9 -14.65 -10.39 -24.62
C TYR A 9 -13.17 -10.66 -24.35
N ARG A 10 -12.84 -11.10 -23.13
CA ARG A 10 -11.47 -11.46 -22.74
C ARG A 10 -11.48 -12.63 -21.75
N CYS A 11 -10.87 -13.73 -22.13
CA CYS A 11 -10.78 -14.91 -21.29
C CYS A 11 -9.35 -15.46 -21.26
N PRO A 12 -8.72 -15.59 -20.06
CA PRO A 12 -9.20 -15.19 -18.74
C PRO A 12 -9.25 -13.67 -18.54
N THR A 13 -10.11 -13.20 -17.63
CA THR A 13 -10.16 -11.81 -17.17
C THR A 13 -9.13 -11.56 -16.05
N GLY A 14 -8.84 -10.30 -15.74
CA GLY A 14 -7.91 -9.93 -14.67
C GLY A 14 -6.44 -10.09 -15.04
N ALA A 15 -5.57 -10.27 -14.05
CA ALA A 15 -4.16 -10.57 -14.25
C ALA A 15 -3.97 -12.02 -14.68
N VAL A 16 -2.91 -12.29 -15.44
CA VAL A 16 -2.60 -13.64 -15.96
C VAL A 16 -1.13 -13.99 -15.70
N ALA A 17 -0.82 -15.28 -15.66
CA ALA A 17 0.58 -15.72 -15.68
C ALA A 17 1.19 -15.57 -17.07
N ASP A 18 2.50 -15.35 -17.16
CA ASP A 18 3.22 -15.47 -18.43
C ASP A 18 3.04 -16.87 -19.02
N GLY A 19 2.95 -16.96 -20.36
CA GLY A 19 2.61 -18.20 -21.05
C GLY A 19 1.11 -18.55 -21.08
N THR A 20 0.24 -17.79 -20.41
CA THR A 20 -1.21 -18.00 -20.48
C THR A 20 -1.74 -17.54 -21.84
N ASN A 21 -2.48 -18.41 -22.53
CA ASN A 21 -3.21 -17.99 -23.73
C ASN A 21 -4.45 -17.18 -23.33
N ILE A 22 -4.58 -15.98 -23.88
CA ILE A 22 -5.69 -15.07 -23.64
C ILE A 22 -6.49 -14.94 -24.93
N HIS A 23 -7.76 -15.31 -24.88
CA HIS A 23 -8.68 -15.09 -25.98
C HIS A 23 -9.30 -13.70 -25.92
N PHE A 24 -9.15 -12.92 -26.96
CA PHE A 24 -9.75 -11.59 -27.14
C PHE A 24 -10.83 -11.65 -28.21
N LYS A 25 -11.96 -11.02 -27.91
CA LYS A 25 -13.11 -10.97 -28.82
C LYS A 25 -13.73 -9.57 -28.80
N ILE A 26 -13.95 -8.98 -29.96
CA ILE A 26 -14.61 -7.68 -30.08
C ILE A 26 -15.87 -7.81 -30.93
N ASN A 27 -16.87 -7.03 -30.60
CA ASN A 27 -18.13 -6.97 -31.33
C ASN A 27 -18.27 -5.59 -32.01
N LEU A 28 -18.33 -5.59 -33.31
CA LEU A 28 -18.32 -4.35 -34.12
C LEU A 28 -19.60 -4.17 -34.93
N PRO A 29 -20.09 -2.92 -35.06
CA PRO A 29 -21.20 -2.62 -35.95
C PRO A 29 -20.85 -2.90 -37.41
N ARG A 30 -21.68 -3.63 -38.13
CA ARG A 30 -21.48 -3.99 -39.55
C ARG A 30 -21.52 -2.80 -40.50
N ASN A 31 -22.19 -1.71 -40.11
CA ASN A 31 -22.18 -0.46 -40.89
C ASN A 31 -20.81 0.21 -40.99
N LEU A 32 -19.86 -0.18 -40.11
CA LEU A 32 -18.45 0.26 -40.21
C LEU A 32 -17.73 -0.35 -41.41
N ARG A 33 -18.25 -1.42 -42.01
CA ARG A 33 -17.63 -2.15 -43.14
C ARG A 33 -16.18 -2.48 -42.84
N VAL A 34 -15.95 -3.20 -41.74
CA VAL A 34 -14.61 -3.57 -41.25
C VAL A 34 -13.92 -4.49 -42.26
N THR A 35 -12.71 -4.15 -42.64
CA THR A 35 -11.85 -4.91 -43.58
C THR A 35 -10.73 -5.65 -42.86
N GLY A 36 -10.48 -5.31 -41.61
CA GLY A 36 -9.49 -5.95 -40.73
C GLY A 36 -9.53 -5.37 -39.33
N ALA A 37 -9.09 -6.14 -38.37
CA ALA A 37 -8.95 -5.70 -36.98
C ALA A 37 -7.63 -6.24 -36.39
N TYR A 38 -7.02 -5.49 -35.50
CA TYR A 38 -5.77 -5.85 -34.84
C TYR A 38 -5.87 -5.60 -33.34
N LEU A 39 -5.34 -6.52 -32.56
CA LEU A 39 -4.97 -6.30 -31.17
C LEU A 39 -3.59 -5.63 -31.17
N CYS A 40 -3.49 -4.44 -30.63
CA CYS A 40 -2.24 -3.70 -30.44
C CYS A 40 -1.81 -3.82 -28.99
N MET A 41 -0.70 -4.48 -28.74
CA MET A 41 -0.17 -4.77 -27.41
C MET A 41 1.20 -4.11 -27.23
N GLU A 42 1.39 -3.43 -26.10
CA GLU A 42 2.63 -2.76 -25.74
C GLU A 42 3.01 -3.23 -24.32
N ASN A 43 4.19 -3.83 -24.17
CA ASN A 43 4.80 -3.99 -22.86
C ASN A 43 5.35 -2.64 -22.42
N ASP A 44 5.24 -2.29 -21.13
CA ASP A 44 5.61 -0.99 -20.58
C ASP A 44 6.96 -0.51 -21.15
N ASN A 45 6.94 0.66 -21.83
CA ASN A 45 8.07 1.24 -22.58
C ASN A 45 8.65 0.39 -23.74
N GLY A 46 7.97 -0.66 -24.16
CA GLY A 46 8.37 -1.48 -25.31
C GLY A 46 7.70 -1.07 -26.63
N PRO A 47 8.08 -1.69 -27.75
CA PRO A 47 7.41 -1.46 -29.02
C PRO A 47 5.98 -2.05 -29.02
N VAL A 48 5.10 -1.40 -29.78
CA VAL A 48 3.74 -1.91 -30.01
C VAL A 48 3.81 -3.10 -30.96
N CYS A 49 3.34 -4.26 -30.51
CA CYS A 49 3.09 -5.43 -31.33
C CYS A 49 1.64 -5.38 -31.85
N ARG A 50 1.43 -5.79 -33.11
CA ARG A 50 0.11 -5.86 -33.77
C ARG A 50 -0.19 -7.30 -34.12
N ASP A 51 -1.21 -7.88 -33.52
CA ASP A 51 -1.70 -9.22 -33.80
C ASP A 51 -3.02 -9.15 -34.57
N SER A 52 -3.10 -9.86 -35.68
CA SER A 52 -4.29 -9.87 -36.53
C SER A 52 -5.45 -10.56 -35.82
N MET A 53 -6.61 -9.94 -35.86
CA MET A 53 -7.87 -10.56 -35.44
C MET A 53 -8.59 -11.15 -36.63
N PHE A 54 -9.32 -12.23 -36.42
CA PHE A 54 -10.05 -12.95 -37.47
C PHE A 54 -11.55 -12.75 -37.29
N TRP A 55 -12.23 -12.56 -38.41
CA TRP A 55 -13.68 -12.52 -38.42
C TRP A 55 -14.25 -13.90 -38.06
N CYS A 56 -15.11 -13.98 -37.04
CA CYS A 56 -15.67 -15.23 -36.56
C CYS A 56 -17.21 -15.32 -36.68
N GLY A 57 -17.80 -14.44 -37.48
CA GLY A 57 -19.23 -14.52 -37.84
C GLY A 57 -20.04 -13.29 -37.43
N GLN A 58 -21.31 -13.32 -37.82
CA GLN A 58 -22.29 -12.30 -37.46
C GLN A 58 -22.90 -12.67 -36.10
N GLN A 59 -23.04 -11.69 -35.23
CA GLN A 59 -23.86 -11.85 -34.04
C GLN A 59 -25.35 -11.75 -34.39
N ASP A 60 -25.71 -10.73 -35.21
CA ASP A 60 -27.04 -10.40 -35.66
C ASP A 60 -26.99 -9.61 -36.99
N ALA A 61 -28.10 -9.06 -37.42
CA ALA A 61 -28.14 -8.22 -38.64
C ALA A 61 -27.27 -6.96 -38.55
N SER A 62 -26.95 -6.48 -37.33
CA SER A 62 -26.31 -5.19 -37.09
C SER A 62 -24.84 -5.31 -36.65
N ASN A 63 -24.43 -6.46 -36.08
CA ASN A 63 -23.12 -6.63 -35.45
C ASN A 63 -22.39 -7.89 -35.92
N GLU A 64 -21.08 -7.85 -35.84
CA GLU A 64 -20.18 -8.96 -36.19
C GLU A 64 -19.06 -9.12 -35.18
N TRP A 65 -18.50 -10.32 -35.08
CA TRP A 65 -17.43 -10.68 -34.16
C TRP A 65 -16.08 -10.82 -34.85
N TRP A 66 -15.05 -10.31 -34.14
CA TRP A 66 -13.64 -10.51 -34.48
C TRP A 66 -12.92 -11.01 -33.25
N GLU A 67 -11.99 -11.96 -33.42
CA GLU A 67 -11.29 -12.60 -32.30
C GLU A 67 -9.83 -12.88 -32.63
N CYS A 68 -8.99 -12.99 -31.61
CA CYS A 68 -7.62 -13.48 -31.67
C CYS A 68 -7.19 -14.05 -30.33
N ASP A 69 -6.13 -14.83 -30.36
CA ASP A 69 -5.43 -15.31 -29.17
C ASP A 69 -4.12 -14.54 -29.02
N TYR A 70 -3.75 -14.27 -27.78
CA TYR A 70 -2.48 -13.63 -27.42
C TYR A 70 -1.86 -14.34 -26.22
N THR A 71 -0.56 -14.62 -26.30
CA THR A 71 0.19 -15.27 -25.22
C THR A 71 1.38 -14.41 -24.82
N PRO A 72 1.30 -13.66 -23.67
CA PRO A 72 2.44 -12.89 -23.19
C PRO A 72 3.55 -13.83 -22.73
N LYS A 73 4.78 -13.56 -23.15
CA LYS A 73 5.94 -14.42 -22.87
C LYS A 73 6.77 -13.98 -21.67
N THR A 74 6.60 -12.75 -21.24
CA THR A 74 7.37 -12.16 -20.14
C THR A 74 6.44 -11.49 -19.13
N PRO A 75 6.74 -11.58 -17.83
CA PRO A 75 6.04 -10.81 -16.82
C PRO A 75 6.21 -9.31 -17.06
N GLY A 76 5.22 -8.53 -16.65
CA GLY A 76 5.26 -7.07 -16.78
C GLY A 76 3.89 -6.44 -16.87
N LEU A 77 3.92 -5.14 -17.07
CA LEU A 77 2.73 -4.34 -17.27
C LEU A 77 2.54 -4.12 -18.77
N TYR A 78 1.42 -4.56 -19.29
CA TYR A 78 1.05 -4.43 -20.70
C TYR A 78 -0.11 -3.46 -20.84
N PHE A 79 -0.08 -2.71 -21.94
CA PHE A 79 -1.19 -1.84 -22.35
C PHE A 79 -1.67 -2.24 -23.73
N TYR A 80 -2.99 -2.25 -23.95
CA TYR A 80 -3.54 -2.66 -25.23
C TYR A 80 -4.74 -1.82 -25.65
N TYR A 81 -4.97 -1.84 -26.97
CA TYR A 81 -6.12 -1.27 -27.65
C TYR A 81 -6.36 -2.07 -28.92
N PHE A 82 -7.43 -1.76 -29.67
CA PHE A 82 -7.66 -2.39 -30.95
C PHE A 82 -7.64 -1.36 -32.07
N GLU A 83 -7.06 -1.72 -33.21
CA GLU A 83 -7.16 -0.98 -34.45
C GLU A 83 -8.16 -1.66 -35.37
N ILE A 84 -9.09 -0.87 -35.90
CA ILE A 84 -10.16 -1.32 -36.80
C ILE A 84 -9.95 -0.67 -38.13
N LEU A 85 -9.66 -1.47 -39.17
CA LEU A 85 -9.54 -1.01 -40.53
C LEU A 85 -10.92 -0.98 -41.17
N THR A 86 -11.28 0.14 -41.75
CA THR A 86 -12.54 0.33 -42.45
C THR A 86 -12.26 0.88 -43.86
N TRP A 87 -13.26 0.90 -44.72
CA TRP A 87 -13.14 1.53 -46.03
C TRP A 87 -12.81 3.04 -46.00
N SER A 88 -13.16 3.71 -44.90
CA SER A 88 -12.92 5.15 -44.69
C SER A 88 -11.61 5.45 -43.97
N GLY A 89 -10.85 4.43 -43.53
CA GLY A 89 -9.58 4.59 -42.83
C GLY A 89 -9.52 3.73 -41.58
N THR A 90 -8.50 3.98 -40.75
CA THR A 90 -8.24 3.26 -39.51
C THR A 90 -8.91 3.98 -38.32
N MET A 91 -9.63 3.24 -37.51
CA MET A 91 -10.23 3.71 -36.28
C MET A 91 -9.57 2.96 -35.10
N ARG A 92 -9.52 3.60 -33.95
CA ARG A 92 -9.08 2.98 -32.72
C ARG A 92 -10.29 2.65 -31.82
N LEU A 93 -10.32 1.44 -31.29
CA LEU A 93 -11.23 1.06 -30.21
C LEU A 93 -10.47 1.17 -28.91
N SER A 94 -10.89 2.08 -28.04
CA SER A 94 -10.18 2.53 -26.83
C SER A 94 -11.01 2.34 -25.59
N ARG A 95 -10.33 2.34 -24.44
CA ARG A 95 -10.96 2.17 -23.12
C ARG A 95 -11.73 3.43 -22.70
N VAL A 96 -12.84 3.21 -22.01
CA VAL A 96 -13.53 4.21 -21.18
C VAL A 96 -13.67 3.69 -19.75
N GLN A 97 -14.27 4.49 -18.88
CA GLN A 97 -14.53 4.10 -17.49
C GLN A 97 -15.27 2.75 -17.43
N GLY A 98 -14.97 1.94 -16.39
CA GLY A 98 -15.60 0.62 -16.21
C GLY A 98 -15.02 -0.52 -17.06
N GLY A 99 -14.00 -0.25 -17.90
CA GLY A 99 -13.36 -1.26 -18.76
C GLY A 99 -14.06 -1.47 -20.09
N GLU A 100 -15.08 -0.66 -20.41
CA GLU A 100 -15.82 -0.68 -21.67
C GLU A 100 -15.04 0.01 -22.79
N ALA A 101 -15.55 -0.11 -24.01
CA ALA A 101 -14.94 0.39 -25.24
C ALA A 101 -15.74 1.50 -25.90
N VAL A 102 -14.99 2.42 -26.54
CA VAL A 102 -15.50 3.46 -27.44
C VAL A 102 -14.67 3.50 -28.71
N LEU A 103 -15.30 3.80 -29.84
CA LEU A 103 -14.59 4.12 -31.09
C LEU A 103 -14.01 5.54 -31.00
N GLY A 104 -12.74 5.68 -31.34
CA GLY A 104 -11.97 6.90 -31.11
C GLY A 104 -11.34 6.90 -29.70
N GLY A 105 -10.79 8.03 -29.27
CA GLY A 105 -10.10 8.15 -27.99
C GLY A 105 -8.68 7.59 -28.00
N MET A 106 -7.97 7.77 -26.86
CA MET A 106 -6.54 7.42 -26.75
C MET A 106 -6.26 6.47 -25.59
N GLU A 107 -7.22 6.24 -24.69
CA GLU A 107 -7.05 5.41 -23.52
C GLU A 107 -6.82 3.94 -23.88
N ARG A 108 -5.99 3.28 -23.09
CA ARG A 108 -5.61 1.88 -23.24
C ARG A 108 -6.13 1.04 -22.07
N TRP A 109 -6.42 -0.23 -22.32
CA TRP A 109 -6.61 -1.20 -21.23
C TRP A 109 -5.26 -1.65 -20.72
N GLN A 110 -5.19 -1.92 -19.45
CA GLN A 110 -4.04 -2.52 -18.78
C GLN A 110 -4.22 -4.03 -18.66
N LEU A 111 -3.15 -4.78 -18.84
CA LEU A 111 -3.04 -6.20 -18.55
C LEU A 111 -1.80 -6.43 -17.69
N THR A 112 -2.00 -6.92 -16.47
CA THR A 112 -0.90 -7.34 -15.61
C THR A 112 -0.55 -8.78 -15.88
N VAL A 113 0.71 -9.04 -16.22
CA VAL A 113 1.26 -10.38 -16.43
C VAL A 113 2.23 -10.68 -15.30
N TYR A 114 1.96 -11.70 -14.50
CA TYR A 114 2.83 -12.13 -13.42
C TYR A 114 3.60 -13.40 -13.81
N ARG A 115 4.68 -13.71 -13.11
CA ARG A 115 5.48 -14.90 -13.35
C ARG A 115 4.65 -16.16 -13.12
N HIS A 116 4.71 -17.14 -14.01
CA HIS A 116 3.98 -18.41 -13.89
C HIS A 116 4.33 -19.22 -12.64
N ASP A 117 5.55 -19.01 -12.09
CA ASP A 117 6.03 -19.63 -10.85
C ASP A 117 5.75 -18.78 -9.60
N TYR A 118 5.03 -17.63 -9.75
CA TYR A 118 4.64 -16.81 -8.61
C TYR A 118 3.56 -17.52 -7.79
N THR A 119 3.85 -17.70 -6.51
CA THR A 119 2.90 -18.25 -5.54
C THR A 119 2.66 -17.23 -4.44
N SER A 120 1.41 -17.02 -4.10
CA SER A 120 1.03 -16.30 -2.90
C SER A 120 0.75 -17.27 -1.76
N PRO A 121 1.01 -16.88 -0.50
CA PRO A 121 0.64 -17.71 0.65
C PRO A 121 -0.88 -17.96 0.69
N ASP A 122 -1.29 -19.18 1.03
CA ASP A 122 -2.72 -19.54 1.11
C ASP A 122 -3.41 -19.01 2.36
N TRP A 123 -2.66 -18.62 3.39
CA TRP A 123 -3.21 -18.23 4.68
C TRP A 123 -4.15 -17.02 4.67
N PRO A 124 -4.05 -16.02 3.76
CA PRO A 124 -5.01 -14.92 3.70
C PRO A 124 -6.33 -15.31 3.06
N ALA A 125 -6.32 -16.39 2.24
CA ALA A 125 -7.50 -16.80 1.49
C ALA A 125 -8.63 -17.26 2.43
N GLY A 126 -9.77 -16.56 2.34
CA GLY A 126 -10.93 -16.82 3.19
C GLY A 126 -10.78 -16.37 4.65
N GLY A 127 -9.68 -15.66 4.98
CA GLY A 127 -9.44 -15.10 6.30
C GLY A 127 -10.09 -13.73 6.51
N ILE A 128 -10.13 -13.31 7.77
CA ILE A 128 -10.56 -11.96 8.17
C ILE A 128 -9.34 -11.23 8.72
N MET A 129 -8.99 -10.11 8.08
CA MET A 129 -8.01 -9.16 8.61
C MET A 129 -8.74 -8.09 9.39
N TYR A 130 -8.35 -7.89 10.65
CA TYR A 130 -8.93 -6.89 11.54
C TYR A 130 -7.89 -5.83 11.88
N GLN A 131 -8.16 -4.58 11.52
CA GLN A 131 -7.27 -3.45 11.82
C GLN A 131 -7.54 -2.92 13.22
N ILE A 132 -6.47 -2.68 13.97
CA ILE A 132 -6.52 -2.12 15.31
C ILE A 132 -5.74 -0.81 15.35
N PHE A 133 -6.38 0.25 15.87
CA PHE A 133 -5.73 1.45 16.37
C PHE A 133 -5.41 1.20 17.84
N PRO A 134 -4.13 0.90 18.21
CA PRO A 134 -3.83 0.34 19.54
C PRO A 134 -4.28 1.19 20.70
N ASP A 135 -4.09 2.53 20.64
CA ASP A 135 -4.50 3.46 21.69
C ASP A 135 -6.01 3.45 21.96
N ARG A 136 -6.83 3.05 20.97
CA ARG A 136 -8.30 3.19 20.97
C ARG A 136 -9.03 1.84 20.99
N PHE A 137 -8.34 0.72 21.29
CA PHE A 137 -8.95 -0.61 21.21
C PHE A 137 -9.24 -1.22 22.59
N ALA A 138 -8.21 -1.43 23.41
CA ALA A 138 -8.36 -2.00 24.75
C ALA A 138 -7.18 -1.64 25.63
N SER A 139 -7.45 -1.27 26.87
CA SER A 139 -6.44 -1.00 27.92
C SER A 139 -6.39 -2.14 28.91
N SER A 140 -5.17 -2.55 29.29
CA SER A 140 -4.97 -3.48 30.39
C SER A 140 -5.09 -2.83 31.75
N GLY A 141 -5.13 -1.50 31.82
CA GLY A 141 -5.07 -0.75 33.10
C GLY A 141 -3.69 -0.78 33.77
N ILE A 142 -2.70 -1.44 33.21
CA ILE A 142 -1.34 -1.51 33.78
C ILE A 142 -0.64 -0.17 33.56
N LYS A 143 -0.17 0.43 34.65
CA LYS A 143 0.59 1.68 34.61
C LYS A 143 1.88 1.46 33.79
N LYS A 144 2.12 2.33 32.83
CA LYS A 144 3.32 2.32 31.98
C LYS A 144 4.42 3.19 32.59
N GLU A 145 5.66 2.76 32.40
CA GLU A 145 6.85 3.50 32.78
C GLU A 145 7.38 4.32 31.59
N ASN A 146 8.17 5.35 31.89
CA ASN A 146 8.83 6.18 30.89
C ASN A 146 7.91 6.87 29.87
N VAL A 147 6.65 7.06 30.21
CA VAL A 147 5.70 7.82 29.37
C VAL A 147 6.08 9.30 29.43
N PRO A 148 6.28 9.96 28.28
CA PRO A 148 6.59 11.38 28.22
C PRO A 148 5.51 12.23 28.90
N SER A 149 5.92 13.28 29.62
CA SER A 149 5.00 14.12 30.41
C SER A 149 4.11 15.04 29.55
N ASP A 150 4.40 15.18 28.28
CA ASP A 150 3.64 15.99 27.33
C ASP A 150 2.43 15.23 26.70
N ARG A 151 2.14 14.04 27.22
CA ARG A 151 1.00 13.20 26.79
C ARG A 151 -0.21 13.45 27.68
N HIS A 152 -1.34 13.78 27.07
CA HIS A 152 -2.61 13.92 27.77
C HIS A 152 -3.39 12.60 27.75
N GLY A 153 -3.52 11.97 28.91
CA GLY A 153 -4.31 10.74 29.07
C GLY A 153 -5.76 11.05 29.41
N HIS A 154 -6.71 10.51 28.66
CA HIS A 154 -8.12 10.54 29.01
C HIS A 154 -8.40 9.63 30.21
N ALA A 155 -9.25 10.08 31.12
CA ALA A 155 -9.65 9.30 32.29
C ALA A 155 -10.78 8.31 31.97
N ASP A 156 -11.61 8.62 31.01
CA ASP A 156 -12.75 7.81 30.59
C ASP A 156 -12.71 7.57 29.06
N TRP A 157 -12.99 6.34 28.64
CA TRP A 157 -13.13 5.95 27.24
C TRP A 157 -14.29 6.61 26.51
N LEU A 158 -15.23 7.20 27.22
CA LEU A 158 -16.38 7.93 26.66
C LEU A 158 -16.11 9.43 26.48
N GLU A 159 -14.93 9.91 26.87
CA GLU A 159 -14.56 11.30 26.61
C GLU A 159 -14.41 11.58 25.11
N GLU A 160 -14.69 12.84 24.71
CA GLU A 160 -14.50 13.25 23.32
C GLU A 160 -13.00 13.40 23.02
N PRO A 161 -12.48 12.81 21.91
CA PRO A 161 -11.10 13.02 21.50
C PRO A 161 -10.80 14.49 21.15
N GLU A 162 -9.57 14.93 21.35
CA GLU A 162 -9.10 16.26 20.99
C GLU A 162 -8.83 16.36 19.48
N TRP A 163 -9.87 16.42 18.67
CA TRP A 163 -9.76 16.45 17.21
C TRP A 163 -9.83 17.85 16.62
N ARG A 164 -10.25 18.86 17.40
CA ARG A 164 -10.37 20.25 16.93
C ARG A 164 -9.04 20.97 16.98
N PRO A 165 -8.75 21.84 16.00
CA PRO A 165 -7.58 22.69 16.07
C PRO A 165 -7.58 23.57 17.32
N ASN A 166 -6.40 23.75 17.93
CA ASN A 166 -6.17 24.70 19.01
C ASN A 166 -6.27 26.15 18.50
N GLU A 167 -6.04 27.14 19.38
CA GLU A 167 -6.07 28.58 19.04
C GLU A 167 -5.05 28.96 17.94
N ARG A 168 -4.03 28.14 17.70
CA ARG A 168 -3.02 28.33 16.64
C ARG A 168 -3.38 27.61 15.34
N GLY A 169 -4.52 26.93 15.27
CA GLY A 169 -4.95 26.14 14.12
C GLY A 169 -4.25 24.78 14.01
N GLU A 170 -3.64 24.28 15.09
CA GLU A 170 -2.90 23.01 15.11
C GLU A 170 -3.71 21.90 15.78
N VAL A 171 -3.71 20.71 15.19
CA VAL A 171 -4.19 19.46 15.82
C VAL A 171 -2.97 18.71 16.34
N LEU A 172 -2.79 18.66 17.65
CA LEU A 172 -1.54 18.16 18.25
C LEU A 172 -1.47 16.62 18.28
N ASN A 173 -2.59 15.92 18.24
CA ASN A 173 -2.69 14.46 18.33
C ASN A 173 -1.97 13.88 19.57
N LYS A 174 -2.05 14.57 20.70
CA LYS A 174 -1.37 14.21 21.96
C LYS A 174 -2.31 13.75 23.07
N ASP A 175 -3.55 13.48 22.73
CA ASP A 175 -4.55 12.89 23.59
C ASP A 175 -4.56 11.37 23.43
N PHE A 176 -4.50 10.66 24.53
CA PHE A 176 -4.37 9.20 24.58
C PHE A 176 -5.45 8.58 25.45
N PHE A 177 -6.05 7.49 24.97
CA PHE A 177 -7.02 6.70 25.76
C PHE A 177 -6.36 5.53 26.50
N GLY A 178 -5.09 5.29 26.24
CA GLY A 178 -4.30 4.30 26.97
C GLY A 178 -4.58 2.85 26.61
N GLY A 179 -5.08 2.59 25.41
CA GLY A 179 -5.05 1.26 24.82
C GLY A 179 -3.61 0.77 24.65
N ASP A 180 -3.37 -0.52 24.85
CA ASP A 180 -2.03 -1.08 24.90
C ASP A 180 -1.93 -2.51 24.33
N LEU A 181 -0.70 -3.01 24.13
CA LEU A 181 -0.45 -4.35 23.60
C LEU A 181 -1.02 -5.44 24.51
N ARG A 182 -1.01 -5.22 25.82
CA ARG A 182 -1.57 -6.18 26.77
C ARG A 182 -3.10 -6.23 26.67
N GLY A 183 -3.77 -5.09 26.53
CA GLY A 183 -5.21 -5.03 26.29
C GLY A 183 -5.60 -5.72 24.99
N ILE A 184 -4.79 -5.60 23.91
CA ILE A 184 -4.99 -6.37 22.67
C ILE A 184 -4.86 -7.87 22.95
N GLU A 185 -3.83 -8.29 23.70
CA GLU A 185 -3.62 -9.70 24.07
C GLU A 185 -4.84 -10.27 24.82
N GLU A 186 -5.41 -9.52 25.76
CA GLU A 186 -6.58 -9.93 26.53
C GLU A 186 -7.86 -10.06 25.68
N LYS A 187 -7.90 -9.40 24.50
CA LYS A 187 -9.02 -9.49 23.55
C LYS A 187 -8.83 -10.57 22.48
N LEU A 188 -7.73 -11.32 22.47
CA LEU A 188 -7.51 -12.38 21.48
C LEU A 188 -8.60 -13.46 21.46
N PRO A 189 -9.17 -13.91 22.61
CA PRO A 189 -10.29 -14.85 22.58
C PRO A 189 -11.51 -14.30 21.84
N TYR A 190 -11.88 -13.05 22.10
CA TYR A 190 -12.97 -12.36 21.38
C TYR A 190 -12.69 -12.26 19.87
N LEU A 191 -11.47 -11.85 19.49
CA LEU A 191 -11.08 -11.74 18.08
C LEU A 191 -11.09 -13.10 17.38
N LYS A 192 -10.73 -14.16 18.08
CA LYS A 192 -10.81 -15.53 17.57
C LYS A 192 -12.25 -15.97 17.34
N GLU A 193 -13.13 -15.68 18.29
CA GLU A 193 -14.58 -15.98 18.16
C GLU A 193 -15.19 -15.21 16.99
N LEU A 194 -14.76 -13.98 16.74
CA LEU A 194 -15.15 -13.18 15.59
C LEU A 194 -14.66 -13.75 14.26
N GLY A 195 -13.74 -14.73 14.27
CA GLY A 195 -13.17 -15.36 13.08
C GLY A 195 -11.95 -14.66 12.51
N VAL A 196 -11.34 -13.75 13.27
CA VAL A 196 -10.13 -13.02 12.83
C VAL A 196 -8.96 -13.99 12.66
N THR A 197 -8.26 -13.88 11.53
CA THR A 197 -7.07 -14.68 11.20
C THR A 197 -5.80 -13.84 11.11
N CYS A 198 -5.94 -12.51 10.98
CA CYS A 198 -4.82 -11.57 10.95
C CYS A 198 -5.20 -10.28 11.65
N LEU A 199 -4.35 -9.78 12.53
CA LEU A 199 -4.44 -8.44 13.10
C LEU A 199 -3.46 -7.52 12.39
N TYR A 200 -3.97 -6.46 11.78
CA TYR A 200 -3.20 -5.34 11.29
C TYR A 200 -3.13 -4.28 12.39
N LEU A 201 -1.96 -4.04 12.93
CA LEU A 201 -1.76 -3.02 13.95
C LEU A 201 -1.31 -1.72 13.28
N ASN A 202 -2.07 -0.63 13.47
CA ASN A 202 -1.56 0.72 13.17
C ASN A 202 -0.22 0.91 13.89
N PRO A 203 0.62 1.89 13.48
CA PRO A 203 1.99 2.00 13.97
C PRO A 203 2.12 1.86 15.48
N ILE A 204 3.07 1.04 15.92
CA ILE A 204 3.35 0.76 17.36
C ILE A 204 4.71 1.27 17.80
N PHE A 205 5.53 1.75 16.87
CA PHE A 205 6.86 2.27 17.17
C PHE A 205 6.80 3.56 17.98
N GLU A 206 7.87 3.87 18.70
CA GLU A 206 8.00 5.12 19.44
C GLU A 206 7.66 6.32 18.56
N SER A 207 6.79 7.18 19.05
CA SER A 207 6.29 8.36 18.36
C SER A 207 5.79 9.38 19.37
N HIS A 208 5.54 10.61 18.93
CA HIS A 208 5.04 11.68 19.79
C HIS A 208 3.54 11.96 19.61
N SER A 209 2.90 11.39 18.59
CA SER A 209 1.46 11.46 18.37
C SER A 209 0.72 10.18 18.78
N ASN A 210 -0.59 10.30 18.97
CA ASN A 210 -1.45 9.16 19.31
C ASN A 210 -1.60 8.17 18.14
N HIS A 211 -1.49 8.62 16.90
CA HIS A 211 -1.59 7.79 15.69
C HIS A 211 -0.26 7.11 15.30
N ARG A 212 0.87 7.63 15.72
CA ARG A 212 2.22 7.09 15.53
C ARG A 212 2.71 6.99 14.08
N TYR A 213 2.05 7.67 13.14
CA TYR A 213 2.56 7.78 11.77
C TYR A 213 3.75 8.73 11.66
N ASP A 214 4.07 9.51 12.67
CA ASP A 214 5.26 10.32 12.85
C ASP A 214 6.34 9.56 13.62
N THR A 215 6.76 8.41 13.11
CA THR A 215 7.72 7.53 13.80
C THR A 215 8.94 8.29 14.28
N ALA A 216 9.22 8.18 15.57
CA ALA A 216 10.35 8.81 16.24
C ALA A 216 11.55 7.86 16.36
N ASN A 217 11.30 6.57 16.57
CA ASN A 217 12.33 5.54 16.64
C ASN A 217 11.76 4.17 16.25
N TYR A 218 12.26 3.57 15.16
CA TYR A 218 11.83 2.24 14.71
C TYR A 218 12.31 1.08 15.57
N GLU A 219 13.29 1.30 16.44
CA GLU A 219 13.86 0.25 17.29
C GLU A 219 13.05 0.00 18.56
N ASN A 220 12.20 0.95 18.95
CA ASN A 220 11.44 0.92 20.18
C ASN A 220 9.93 0.84 19.96
N ILE A 221 9.24 0.16 20.87
CA ILE A 221 7.79 0.28 21.03
C ILE A 221 7.49 1.60 21.77
N ASP A 222 6.40 2.27 21.37
CA ASP A 222 5.90 3.43 22.11
C ASP A 222 5.61 3.06 23.58
N PRO A 223 6.17 3.79 24.56
CA PRO A 223 6.06 3.41 25.98
C PRO A 223 4.63 3.37 26.50
N ILE A 224 3.67 4.10 25.89
CA ILE A 224 2.25 3.97 26.24
C ILE A 224 1.71 2.58 25.88
N LEU A 225 2.15 2.02 24.76
CA LEU A 225 1.70 0.71 24.28
C LEU A 225 2.34 -0.46 25.05
N GLY A 226 3.54 -0.26 25.57
CA GLY A 226 4.28 -1.29 26.30
C GLY A 226 5.73 -1.40 25.86
N THR A 227 6.28 -2.61 25.98
CA THR A 227 7.68 -2.93 25.69
C THR A 227 7.81 -3.94 24.55
N VAL A 228 9.04 -4.16 24.07
CA VAL A 228 9.33 -5.23 23.11
C VAL A 228 8.94 -6.62 23.68
N ASP A 229 9.06 -6.83 24.98
CA ASP A 229 8.67 -8.11 25.60
C ASP A 229 7.14 -8.26 25.69
N ASP A 230 6.40 -7.16 25.85
CA ASP A 230 4.93 -7.16 25.72
C ASP A 230 4.51 -7.54 24.28
N PHE A 231 5.23 -7.01 23.31
CA PHE A 231 4.98 -7.36 21.90
C PHE A 231 5.28 -8.84 21.59
N LYS A 232 6.43 -9.36 22.06
CA LYS A 232 6.76 -10.79 21.92
C LYS A 232 5.70 -11.68 22.54
N ARG A 233 5.20 -11.30 23.72
CA ARG A 233 4.15 -12.04 24.41
C ARG A 233 2.83 -12.02 23.61
N LEU A 234 2.42 -10.84 23.11
CA LEU A 234 1.26 -10.70 22.23
C LEU A 234 1.42 -11.58 20.96
N ALA A 235 2.59 -11.57 20.32
CA ALA A 235 2.85 -12.35 19.12
C ALA A 235 2.73 -13.87 19.38
N ASN A 236 3.31 -14.34 20.47
CA ASN A 236 3.23 -15.76 20.87
C ASN A 236 1.79 -16.17 21.25
N CYS A 237 1.09 -15.31 21.95
CA CYS A 237 -0.31 -15.54 22.32
C CYS A 237 -1.20 -15.56 21.08
N ALA A 238 -1.10 -14.59 20.18
CA ALA A 238 -1.84 -14.54 18.91
C ALA A 238 -1.61 -15.81 18.07
N LYS A 239 -0.35 -16.25 17.99
CA LYS A 239 0.01 -17.50 17.29
C LYS A 239 -0.72 -18.71 17.88
N SER A 240 -0.89 -18.80 19.21
CA SER A 240 -1.62 -19.91 19.86
C SER A 240 -3.11 -19.90 19.53
N PHE A 241 -3.68 -18.75 19.19
CA PHE A 241 -5.06 -18.59 18.69
C PHE A 241 -5.16 -18.78 17.17
N GLY A 242 -4.05 -19.02 16.47
CA GLY A 242 -4.01 -19.09 15.00
C GLY A 242 -4.22 -17.72 14.33
N ILE A 243 -3.94 -16.64 15.05
CA ILE A 243 -4.04 -15.26 14.56
C ILE A 243 -2.62 -14.77 14.25
N ARG A 244 -2.46 -14.20 13.06
CA ARG A 244 -1.21 -13.60 12.59
C ARG A 244 -1.17 -12.10 12.90
N LEU A 245 0.03 -11.57 13.07
CA LEU A 245 0.22 -10.13 13.25
C LEU A 245 0.81 -9.51 11.99
N MET A 246 0.33 -8.33 11.63
CA MET A 246 0.88 -7.46 10.61
C MET A 246 1.15 -6.10 11.23
N LEU A 247 2.36 -5.58 11.08
CA LEU A 247 2.72 -4.24 11.53
C LEU A 247 2.66 -3.24 10.39
N ASP A 248 2.32 -2.01 10.76
CA ASP A 248 2.40 -0.85 9.90
C ASP A 248 3.83 -0.29 9.91
N GLY A 249 4.50 -0.35 8.77
CA GLY A 249 5.85 0.18 8.57
C GLY A 249 5.80 1.50 7.82
N VAL A 250 5.90 2.61 8.53
CA VAL A 250 5.91 3.95 7.93
C VAL A 250 7.34 4.31 7.56
N PHE A 251 7.76 4.04 6.32
CA PHE A 251 9.15 4.23 5.89
C PHE A 251 9.37 5.39 4.92
N SER A 252 8.30 6.03 4.43
CA SER A 252 8.38 7.16 3.50
C SER A 252 8.72 8.50 4.17
N HIS A 253 8.52 8.60 5.48
CA HIS A 253 8.82 9.79 6.29
C HIS A 253 9.02 9.41 7.77
N THR A 254 9.55 10.34 8.55
CA THR A 254 9.68 10.23 10.00
C THR A 254 9.00 11.40 10.69
N GLY A 255 8.89 11.38 12.01
CA GLY A 255 8.54 12.57 12.78
C GLY A 255 9.66 13.63 12.68
N SER A 256 9.31 14.91 12.64
CA SER A 256 10.31 16.00 12.72
C SER A 256 11.07 15.98 14.04
N ASP A 257 10.44 15.46 15.08
CA ASP A 257 10.99 15.27 16.42
C ASP A 257 11.57 13.86 16.67
N SER A 258 11.76 13.07 15.60
CA SER A 258 12.40 11.75 15.65
C SER A 258 13.89 11.84 16.01
N ILE A 259 14.48 10.72 16.45
CA ILE A 259 15.93 10.59 16.65
C ILE A 259 16.72 10.85 15.35
N TYR A 260 16.12 10.61 14.20
CA TYR A 260 16.74 10.76 12.87
C TYR A 260 16.79 12.23 12.42
N PHE A 261 15.71 12.99 12.62
CA PHE A 261 15.61 14.39 12.19
C PHE A 261 15.88 15.38 13.32
N ASN A 262 15.33 15.15 14.50
CA ASN A 262 15.54 15.81 15.80
C ASN A 262 15.39 17.34 15.79
N LYS A 263 14.39 17.87 15.08
CA LYS A 263 14.16 19.32 14.99
C LYS A 263 13.88 19.96 16.35
N GLU A 264 13.15 19.28 17.21
CA GLU A 264 12.73 19.75 18.53
C GLU A 264 13.75 19.46 19.64
N ASN A 265 14.95 18.98 19.28
CA ASN A 265 16.04 18.68 20.22
C ASN A 265 15.65 17.74 21.37
N ARG A 266 14.86 16.70 21.06
CA ARG A 266 14.39 15.73 22.06
C ARG A 266 15.44 14.68 22.39
N TYR A 267 16.35 14.41 21.49
CA TYR A 267 17.38 13.39 21.63
C TYR A 267 18.76 14.01 21.77
N PRO A 268 19.66 13.39 22.56
CA PRO A 268 21.02 13.93 22.79
C PRO A 268 21.92 13.85 21.55
N THR A 269 21.64 12.91 20.64
CA THR A 269 22.39 12.75 19.40
C THR A 269 21.84 13.70 18.33
N PRO A 270 22.69 14.51 17.66
CA PRO A 270 22.23 15.41 16.63
C PRO A 270 21.59 14.66 15.46
N GLY A 271 20.32 15.00 15.12
CA GLY A 271 19.64 14.54 13.94
C GLY A 271 20.00 15.35 12.69
N ALA A 272 19.38 15.00 11.55
CA ALA A 272 19.63 15.66 10.27
C ALA A 272 19.32 17.18 10.25
N CYS A 273 18.36 17.62 11.06
CA CYS A 273 18.02 19.05 11.18
C CYS A 273 19.05 19.85 11.97
N GLN A 274 19.84 19.20 12.83
CA GLN A 274 20.78 19.86 13.75
C GLN A 274 22.22 19.85 13.24
N SER A 275 22.61 18.85 12.44
CA SER A 275 23.97 18.76 11.91
C SER A 275 23.98 18.10 10.52
N GLN A 276 24.76 18.69 9.62
CA GLN A 276 25.06 18.07 8.32
C GLN A 276 26.02 16.88 8.44
N ASP A 277 26.72 16.76 9.57
CA ASP A 277 27.56 15.59 9.90
C ASP A 277 26.77 14.45 10.56
N SER A 278 25.47 14.63 10.78
CA SER A 278 24.60 13.55 11.28
C SER A 278 24.61 12.35 10.32
N PRO A 279 24.69 11.11 10.81
CA PRO A 279 24.59 9.92 9.96
C PRO A 279 23.26 9.84 9.20
N TYR A 280 22.27 10.58 9.63
CA TYR A 280 20.92 10.62 9.04
C TYR A 280 20.74 11.78 8.06
N TYR A 281 21.73 12.70 7.91
CA TYR A 281 21.57 13.89 7.08
C TYR A 281 21.22 13.53 5.62
N SER A 282 21.91 12.54 5.06
CA SER A 282 21.70 12.11 3.67
C SER A 282 20.36 11.42 3.40
N TRP A 283 19.61 11.10 4.46
CA TRP A 283 18.28 10.50 4.33
C TRP A 283 17.21 11.50 3.89
N TYR A 284 17.50 12.82 4.06
CA TYR A 284 16.52 13.88 3.84
C TYR A 284 16.99 14.85 2.77
N SER A 285 16.04 15.42 2.03
CA SER A 285 16.31 16.42 1.00
C SER A 285 15.97 17.81 1.50
N PHE A 286 17.00 18.66 1.63
CA PHE A 286 16.87 20.06 2.03
C PHE A 286 17.01 20.98 0.81
N SER A 287 16.03 21.88 0.61
CA SER A 287 16.17 23.00 -0.33
C SER A 287 16.90 24.17 0.30
N GLN A 288 16.74 24.39 1.62
CA GLN A 288 17.51 25.34 2.42
C GLN A 288 17.64 24.80 3.85
N TRP A 289 18.79 24.20 4.15
CA TRP A 289 19.07 23.66 5.48
C TRP A 289 19.13 24.74 6.55
N PRO A 290 18.63 24.55 7.79
CA PRO A 290 17.89 23.37 8.23
C PRO A 290 16.36 23.50 8.07
N ASN A 291 15.83 24.62 7.55
CA ASN A 291 14.44 25.02 7.73
C ASN A 291 13.52 24.65 6.56
N GLN A 292 14.08 24.37 5.35
CA GLN A 292 13.29 24.01 4.19
C GLN A 292 13.71 22.62 3.69
N TYR A 293 12.81 21.68 3.74
CA TYR A 293 13.02 20.29 3.40
C TYR A 293 11.75 19.68 2.79
N ASN A 294 11.92 18.60 2.05
CA ASN A 294 10.78 17.85 1.53
C ASN A 294 10.03 17.20 2.68
N CYS A 295 8.69 17.28 2.64
CA CYS A 295 7.83 16.73 3.67
C CYS A 295 6.57 16.08 3.03
N TRP A 296 6.02 15.09 3.72
CA TRP A 296 4.86 14.35 3.30
C TRP A 296 3.65 15.28 3.21
N TRP A 297 3.06 15.40 2.01
CA TRP A 297 1.92 16.27 1.70
C TRP A 297 2.06 17.73 2.17
N GLY A 298 3.29 18.24 2.31
CA GLY A 298 3.54 19.60 2.77
C GLY A 298 3.47 19.79 4.28
N PHE A 299 3.38 18.73 5.08
CA PHE A 299 3.39 18.81 6.55
C PHE A 299 4.83 18.84 7.08
N PRO A 300 5.30 19.98 7.64
CA PRO A 300 6.68 20.10 8.14
C PRO A 300 6.99 19.18 9.32
N THR A 301 5.99 18.64 9.97
CA THR A 301 6.12 17.64 11.04
C THR A 301 6.48 16.25 10.55
N LEU A 302 6.42 16.02 9.21
CA LEU A 302 6.63 14.72 8.57
C LEU A 302 7.68 14.83 7.46
N PRO A 303 8.99 15.03 7.79
CA PRO A 303 10.06 15.10 6.80
C PRO A 303 10.15 13.78 6.00
N ASN A 304 10.10 13.89 4.66
CA ASN A 304 10.26 12.77 3.76
C ASN A 304 11.67 12.21 3.80
N VAL A 305 11.75 10.89 3.76
CA VAL A 305 12.99 10.16 3.58
C VAL A 305 13.20 9.84 2.10
N ASP A 306 14.45 9.83 1.67
CA ASP A 306 14.84 9.24 0.38
C ASP A 306 14.97 7.71 0.55
N GLU A 307 13.93 6.99 0.19
CA GLU A 307 13.87 5.52 0.30
C GLU A 307 14.91 4.83 -0.58
N THR A 308 15.48 5.54 -1.58
CA THR A 308 16.53 5.03 -2.46
C THR A 308 17.94 5.26 -1.89
N ASN A 309 18.06 6.00 -0.78
CA ASN A 309 19.34 6.22 -0.12
C ASN A 309 19.91 4.90 0.41
N PRO A 310 21.14 4.49 0.00
CA PRO A 310 21.68 3.18 0.36
C PRO A 310 21.82 2.96 1.87
N SER A 311 22.10 4.01 2.66
CA SER A 311 22.23 3.87 4.11
C SER A 311 20.88 3.72 4.79
N PHE A 312 19.84 4.39 4.27
CA PHE A 312 18.49 4.21 4.75
C PHE A 312 17.94 2.83 4.38
N ASP A 313 18.12 2.41 3.13
CA ASP A 313 17.71 1.08 2.68
C ASP A 313 18.40 -0.01 3.50
N ALA A 314 19.70 0.11 3.76
CA ALA A 314 20.43 -0.83 4.62
C ALA A 314 19.90 -0.82 6.07
N TYR A 315 19.51 0.34 6.60
CA TYR A 315 18.93 0.45 7.94
C TYR A 315 17.55 -0.22 8.03
N ILE A 316 16.71 -0.07 7.01
CA ILE A 316 15.36 -0.66 6.99
C ILE A 316 15.40 -2.12 6.54
N ASN A 317 16.03 -2.44 5.40
CA ASN A 317 15.93 -3.73 4.72
C ASN A 317 17.17 -4.60 4.84
N GLY A 318 18.28 -4.08 5.38
CA GLY A 318 19.55 -4.80 5.52
C GLY A 318 19.45 -6.06 6.36
N GLU A 319 20.54 -6.84 6.43
CA GLU A 319 20.59 -8.13 7.15
C GLU A 319 20.22 -7.98 8.64
N HIS A 320 20.61 -6.88 9.25
CA HIS A 320 20.27 -6.52 10.64
C HIS A 320 19.31 -5.32 10.71
N GLY A 321 18.60 -5.05 9.61
CA GLY A 321 17.71 -3.91 9.48
C GLY A 321 16.39 -4.08 10.26
N ILE A 322 15.66 -2.98 10.35
CA ILE A 322 14.41 -2.86 11.11
C ILE A 322 13.39 -3.94 10.70
N CYS A 323 13.16 -4.12 9.39
CA CYS A 323 12.19 -5.11 8.90
C CYS A 323 12.55 -6.52 9.38
N ARG A 324 13.81 -6.93 9.26
CA ARG A 324 14.24 -8.28 9.68
C ARG A 324 14.19 -8.45 11.19
N THR A 325 14.57 -7.43 11.94
CA THR A 325 14.50 -7.45 13.40
C THR A 325 13.08 -7.74 13.88
N TRP A 326 12.10 -7.00 13.36
CA TRP A 326 10.71 -7.19 13.74
C TRP A 326 10.09 -8.48 13.19
N LEU A 327 10.46 -8.91 11.98
CA LEU A 327 10.03 -10.20 11.41
C LEU A 327 10.51 -11.40 12.24
N HIS A 328 11.75 -11.36 12.78
CA HIS A 328 12.26 -12.41 13.66
C HIS A 328 11.51 -12.53 15.00
N LEU A 329 10.83 -11.48 15.44
CA LEU A 329 9.97 -11.50 16.63
C LEU A 329 8.62 -12.19 16.41
N SER A 330 8.48 -13.02 15.37
CA SER A 330 7.26 -13.77 15.02
C SER A 330 6.21 -12.99 14.21
N LEU A 331 6.62 -11.91 13.57
CA LEU A 331 5.79 -11.19 12.60
C LEU A 331 5.72 -11.94 11.29
N ILE A 332 4.58 -11.78 10.60
CA ILE A 332 4.38 -12.42 9.32
C ILE A 332 4.48 -11.40 8.19
N HIS A 333 4.18 -10.14 8.47
CA HIS A 333 4.25 -9.06 7.50
C HIS A 333 4.51 -7.71 8.16
N ILE A 334 5.35 -6.90 7.52
CA ILE A 334 5.38 -5.45 7.65
C ILE A 334 4.78 -4.90 6.37
N SER A 335 3.71 -4.11 6.48
CA SER A 335 3.09 -3.43 5.35
C SER A 335 3.39 -1.94 5.46
N GLU A 336 3.90 -1.36 4.40
CA GLU A 336 3.90 0.09 4.25
C GLU A 336 2.50 0.51 3.80
N PRO A 337 1.91 1.57 4.40
CA PRO A 337 0.64 2.11 3.90
C PRO A 337 0.86 2.49 2.44
N THR A 338 0.10 1.86 1.55
CA THR A 338 0.15 2.11 0.12
C THR A 338 0.00 3.61 -0.13
N ARG A 339 1.00 4.21 -0.80
CA ARG A 339 0.79 5.49 -1.46
C ARG A 339 -0.47 5.34 -2.31
N GLN A 340 -1.46 6.16 -2.04
CA GLN A 340 -2.57 6.29 -2.96
C GLN A 340 -1.94 6.68 -4.29
N ALA A 341 -2.02 5.79 -5.28
CA ALA A 341 -1.51 6.08 -6.62
C ALA A 341 -2.17 7.38 -7.09
N GLU A 342 -1.35 8.38 -7.30
CA GLU A 342 -1.75 9.65 -7.89
C GLU A 342 -2.40 9.43 -9.27
#